data_f068755c28f6ad80f03b0b4c40358666
#
_entry.id   f068755c28f6ad80f03b0b4c40358666
#
_cell.length_a   1.000
_cell.length_b   1.000
_cell.length_c   1.000
_cell.angle_alpha   90.00
_cell.angle_beta   90.00
_cell.angle_gamma   90.00
#
_symmetry.space_group_name_H-M   'P 1'
#
loop_
_entity.id
_entity.type
_entity.pdbx_description
1 polymer ?
#
loop_
_entity_poly.entity_id
_entity_poly.type
_entity_poly.pdbx_seq_one_letter_code
_entity_poly.pdbx_strand_id
1 'polypeptide(L)'
;HARALLHVAFHGEVGETYNIGGHNEIKNIDVVKTVCSILDELSPSKIDGIDKYEQLIVYVTDRAGHDIRYAIDATKIANELSWTPDETFATGIRKTVEWYLENSIWYNRVKDGSYQGERLGVIES
;
A
#
# COMPACT_ATOMS: atom_id res chain seq x y z
N HIS A 1 1.19 -3.52 10.77
CA HIS A 1 -0.23 -3.88 11.06
C HIS A 1 -0.33 -5.11 11.96
N ALA A 2 0.34 -6.25 11.65
CA ALA A 2 0.27 -7.48 12.48
C ALA A 2 0.65 -7.26 13.95
N ARG A 3 1.70 -6.47 14.22
CA ARG A 3 2.10 -6.11 15.59
C ARG A 3 1.02 -5.31 16.34
N ALA A 4 0.33 -4.41 15.62
CA ALA A 4 -0.81 -3.68 16.19
C ALA A 4 -1.96 -4.61 16.58
N LEU A 5 -2.29 -5.57 15.70
CA LEU A 5 -3.33 -6.58 16.00
C LEU A 5 -2.98 -7.40 17.26
N LEU A 6 -1.74 -7.86 17.37
CA LEU A 6 -1.27 -8.57 18.57
C LEU A 6 -1.33 -7.66 19.81
N HIS A 7 -0.92 -6.40 19.66
CA HIS A 7 -0.94 -5.44 20.77
C HIS A 7 -2.38 -5.20 21.28
N VAL A 8 -3.33 -4.99 20.36
CA VAL A 8 -4.76 -4.86 20.72
C VAL A 8 -5.30 -6.14 21.35
N ALA A 9 -4.93 -7.32 20.83
CA ALA A 9 -5.39 -8.60 21.38
C ALA A 9 -4.94 -8.82 22.84
N PHE A 10 -3.76 -8.34 23.22
CA PHE A 10 -3.21 -8.50 24.57
C PHE A 10 -3.52 -7.36 25.54
N HIS A 11 -3.76 -6.15 25.02
CA HIS A 11 -3.85 -4.94 25.85
C HIS A 11 -5.12 -4.13 25.61
N GLY A 12 -5.90 -4.45 24.55
CA GLY A 12 -7.15 -3.77 24.27
C GLY A 12 -8.23 -4.07 25.30
N GLU A 13 -9.13 -3.11 25.51
CA GLU A 13 -10.29 -3.29 26.36
C GLU A 13 -11.35 -4.12 25.64
N VAL A 14 -11.93 -5.10 26.32
CA VAL A 14 -12.95 -6.00 25.77
C VAL A 14 -14.22 -5.22 25.38
N GLY A 15 -14.65 -5.37 24.14
CA GLY A 15 -15.79 -4.66 23.59
C GLY A 15 -15.45 -3.33 22.89
N GLU A 16 -14.20 -2.87 22.98
CA GLU A 16 -13.75 -1.66 22.32
C GLU A 16 -13.22 -1.91 20.90
N THR A 17 -13.25 -0.85 20.09
CA THR A 17 -12.72 -0.86 18.72
C THR A 17 -11.55 0.10 18.61
N TYR A 18 -10.51 -0.31 17.86
CA TYR A 18 -9.31 0.46 17.64
C TYR A 18 -9.01 0.60 16.16
N ASN A 19 -8.91 1.84 15.67
CA ASN A 19 -8.40 2.08 14.34
C ASN A 19 -6.87 1.92 14.33
N ILE A 20 -6.35 1.18 13.36
CA ILE A 20 -4.92 0.95 13.18
C ILE A 20 -4.49 1.64 11.89
N GLY A 21 -3.70 2.70 12.01
CA GLY A 21 -3.19 3.45 10.87
C GLY A 21 -1.98 4.30 11.23
N GLY A 22 -1.29 4.75 10.20
CA GLY A 22 -0.28 5.81 10.31
C GLY A 22 -0.91 7.16 9.99
N HIS A 23 -0.32 8.24 10.42
CA HIS A 23 -0.75 9.60 10.09
C HIS A 23 -0.36 9.98 8.65
N ASN A 24 -0.81 9.17 7.67
CA ASN A 24 -0.42 9.28 6.27
C ASN A 24 -1.64 9.51 5.39
N GLU A 25 -2.00 10.78 5.19
CA GLU A 25 -3.06 11.17 4.26
C GLU A 25 -2.45 11.45 2.87
N ILE A 26 -2.24 10.41 2.08
CA ILE A 26 -1.57 10.49 0.79
C ILE A 26 -2.57 10.15 -0.33
N LYS A 27 -2.55 10.94 -1.40
CA LYS A 27 -3.37 10.66 -2.59
C LYS A 27 -2.84 9.43 -3.32
N ASN A 28 -3.73 8.66 -3.93
CA ASN A 28 -3.34 7.46 -4.70
C ASN A 28 -2.28 7.76 -5.76
N ILE A 29 -2.41 8.88 -6.48
CA ILE A 29 -1.42 9.25 -7.50
C ILE A 29 -0.03 9.50 -6.90
N ASP A 30 0.05 10.06 -5.70
CA ASP A 30 1.34 10.32 -5.04
C ASP A 30 1.98 9.01 -4.56
N VAL A 31 1.17 8.02 -4.13
CA VAL A 31 1.65 6.67 -3.84
C VAL A 31 2.24 6.03 -5.09
N VAL A 32 1.51 6.08 -6.23
CA VAL A 32 1.98 5.51 -7.50
C VAL A 32 3.29 6.16 -7.95
N LYS A 33 3.38 7.50 -7.91
CA LYS A 33 4.61 8.23 -8.27
C LYS A 33 5.78 7.88 -7.35
N THR A 34 5.52 7.72 -6.06
CA THR A 34 6.55 7.29 -5.10
C THR A 34 7.08 5.90 -5.45
N VAL A 35 6.19 4.95 -5.78
CA VAL A 35 6.60 3.61 -6.24
C VAL A 35 7.43 3.70 -7.52
N CYS A 36 6.99 4.49 -8.51
CA CYS A 36 7.74 4.69 -9.75
C CYS A 36 9.15 5.23 -9.48
N SER A 37 9.26 6.26 -8.62
CA SER A 37 10.56 6.85 -8.27
C SER A 37 11.50 5.85 -7.58
N ILE A 38 10.98 5.02 -6.67
CA ILE A 38 11.76 3.97 -6.01
C ILE A 38 12.20 2.91 -7.02
N LEU A 39 11.34 2.52 -7.96
CA LEU A 39 11.69 1.57 -9.01
C LEU A 39 12.73 2.14 -9.97
N ASP A 40 12.66 3.41 -10.34
CA ASP A 40 13.67 4.08 -11.17
C ASP A 40 15.05 4.00 -10.52
N GLU A 41 15.13 4.08 -9.19
CA GLU A 41 16.36 3.97 -8.42
C GLU A 41 16.85 2.52 -8.30
N LEU A 42 15.97 1.60 -7.87
CA LEU A 42 16.35 0.23 -7.50
C LEU A 42 16.40 -0.74 -8.68
N SER A 43 15.57 -0.52 -9.67
CA SER A 43 15.43 -1.40 -10.85
C SER A 43 15.10 -0.56 -12.09
N PRO A 44 16.07 0.22 -12.63
CA PRO A 44 15.84 1.04 -13.81
C PRO A 44 15.17 0.25 -14.93
N SER A 45 14.18 0.87 -15.60
CA SER A 45 13.39 0.22 -16.65
C SER A 45 14.29 -0.33 -17.76
N LYS A 46 14.00 -1.55 -18.20
CA LYS A 46 14.61 -2.21 -19.36
C LYS A 46 13.65 -2.26 -20.54
N ILE A 47 12.55 -1.54 -20.47
CA ILE A 47 11.56 -1.48 -21.54
C ILE A 47 11.99 -0.41 -22.53
N ASP A 48 12.13 -0.79 -23.78
CA ASP A 48 12.52 0.13 -24.85
C ASP A 48 11.57 1.32 -24.95
N GLY A 49 12.12 2.53 -24.98
CA GLY A 49 11.37 3.79 -25.03
C GLY A 49 10.81 4.27 -23.68
N ILE A 50 11.12 3.60 -22.57
CA ILE A 50 10.71 3.97 -21.23
C ILE A 50 11.93 4.31 -20.39
N ASP A 51 12.15 5.60 -20.14
CA ASP A 51 13.24 6.08 -19.29
C ASP A 51 12.86 6.11 -17.81
N LYS A 52 11.58 6.31 -17.51
CA LYS A 52 11.02 6.39 -16.14
C LYS A 52 9.72 5.63 -16.02
N TYR A 53 9.54 4.94 -14.90
CA TYR A 53 8.31 4.20 -14.62
C TYR A 53 7.04 5.06 -14.60
N GLU A 54 7.15 6.37 -14.30
CA GLU A 54 6.01 7.29 -14.39
C GLU A 54 5.38 7.37 -15.79
N GLN A 55 6.14 7.06 -16.86
CA GLN A 55 5.61 7.02 -18.23
C GLN A 55 4.60 5.90 -18.46
N LEU A 56 4.55 4.91 -17.55
CA LEU A 56 3.58 3.81 -17.59
C LEU A 56 2.24 4.17 -16.91
N ILE A 57 2.11 5.34 -16.29
CA ILE A 57 0.88 5.75 -15.63
C ILE A 57 -0.20 6.04 -16.67
N VAL A 58 -1.29 5.29 -16.60
CA VAL A 58 -2.48 5.48 -17.44
C VAL A 58 -3.66 5.86 -16.56
N TYR A 59 -4.31 6.97 -16.92
CA TYR A 59 -5.54 7.40 -16.25
C TYR A 59 -6.74 6.71 -16.88
N VAL A 60 -7.57 6.11 -16.07
CA VAL A 60 -8.80 5.42 -16.51
C VAL A 60 -10.01 6.06 -15.84
N THR A 61 -11.21 5.80 -16.36
CA THR A 61 -12.45 6.22 -15.71
C THR A 61 -12.53 5.61 -14.33
N ASP A 62 -12.78 6.44 -13.33
CA ASP A 62 -12.85 5.99 -11.95
C ASP A 62 -14.20 5.35 -11.64
N ARG A 63 -14.22 4.46 -10.64
CA ARG A 63 -15.45 3.88 -10.13
C ARG A 63 -16.21 4.92 -9.29
N ALA A 64 -17.54 4.84 -9.29
CA ALA A 64 -18.36 5.70 -8.44
C ALA A 64 -18.03 5.49 -6.95
N GLY A 65 -17.89 6.58 -6.20
CA GLY A 65 -17.61 6.56 -4.77
C GLY A 65 -16.17 6.14 -4.39
N HIS A 66 -15.21 6.25 -5.30
CA HIS A 66 -13.81 5.98 -4.99
C HIS A 66 -13.20 7.13 -4.19
N ASP A 67 -12.56 6.80 -3.06
CA ASP A 67 -11.89 7.77 -2.22
C ASP A 67 -10.62 8.32 -2.90
N ILE A 68 -10.52 9.65 -2.95
CA ILE A 68 -9.32 10.33 -3.49
C ILE A 68 -8.11 10.09 -2.59
N ARG A 69 -8.34 9.94 -1.28
CA ARG A 69 -7.33 9.64 -0.26
C ARG A 69 -7.96 8.86 0.88
N TYR A 70 -7.14 8.08 1.54
CA TYR A 70 -7.53 7.41 2.77
C TYR A 70 -6.95 8.14 3.98
N ALA A 71 -7.80 8.38 4.96
CA ALA A 71 -7.41 8.96 6.24
C ALA A 71 -8.00 8.11 7.37
N ILE A 72 -7.19 7.79 8.36
CA ILE A 72 -7.59 7.03 9.55
C ILE A 72 -7.11 7.79 10.77
N ASP A 73 -8.03 8.05 11.70
CA ASP A 73 -7.69 8.54 13.03
C ASP A 73 -7.28 7.38 13.95
N ALA A 74 -6.00 7.28 14.24
CA ALA A 74 -5.42 6.28 15.14
C ALA A 74 -5.12 6.85 16.54
N THR A 75 -5.72 7.98 16.91
CA THR A 75 -5.45 8.67 18.18
C THR A 75 -5.83 7.80 19.38
N LYS A 76 -6.93 7.04 19.30
CA LYS A 76 -7.39 6.17 20.38
C LYS A 76 -6.36 5.11 20.75
N ILE A 77 -5.87 4.36 19.75
CA ILE A 77 -4.87 3.29 20.01
C ILE A 77 -3.56 3.88 20.56
N ALA A 78 -3.16 5.06 20.10
CA ALA A 78 -1.97 5.73 20.61
C ALA A 78 -2.15 6.16 22.07
N ASN A 79 -3.28 6.75 22.42
CA ASN A 79 -3.53 7.27 23.77
C ASN A 79 -3.79 6.17 24.79
N GLU A 80 -4.60 5.17 24.45
CA GLU A 80 -5.02 4.13 25.39
C GLU A 80 -4.02 2.98 25.47
N LEU A 81 -3.41 2.60 24.35
CA LEU A 81 -2.50 1.45 24.31
C LEU A 81 -1.04 1.84 24.08
N SER A 82 -0.73 3.14 23.99
CA SER A 82 0.64 3.64 23.72
C SER A 82 1.27 3.02 22.46
N TRP A 83 0.44 2.68 21.46
CA TRP A 83 0.90 2.09 20.22
C TRP A 83 1.00 3.13 19.10
N THR A 84 2.12 3.14 18.41
CA THR A 84 2.35 3.93 17.19
C THR A 84 3.04 3.07 16.13
N PRO A 85 2.86 3.38 14.83
CA PRO A 85 3.60 2.68 13.77
C PRO A 85 5.11 2.86 13.90
N ASP A 86 5.88 1.81 13.64
CA ASP A 86 7.34 1.87 13.60
C ASP A 86 7.85 2.51 12.29
N GLU A 87 7.03 2.42 11.23
CA GLU A 87 7.38 2.88 9.90
C GLU A 87 6.59 4.12 9.51
N THR A 88 7.25 5.07 8.88
CA THR A 88 6.58 6.12 8.12
C THR A 88 6.13 5.60 6.77
N PHE A 89 5.30 6.35 6.03
CA PHE A 89 4.97 6.00 4.65
C PHE A 89 6.22 5.84 3.79
N ALA A 90 7.15 6.79 3.87
CA ALA A 90 8.36 6.79 3.05
C ALA A 90 9.25 5.57 3.31
N THR A 91 9.46 5.22 4.59
CA THR A 91 10.28 4.04 4.93
C THR A 91 9.57 2.74 4.63
N GLY A 92 8.26 2.66 4.90
CA GLY A 92 7.46 1.46 4.68
C GLY A 92 7.25 1.14 3.19
N ILE A 93 6.95 2.15 2.35
CA ILE A 93 6.74 1.91 0.92
C ILE A 93 8.03 1.46 0.24
N ARG A 94 9.19 2.05 0.61
CA ARG A 94 10.48 1.63 0.10
C ARG A 94 10.77 0.17 0.42
N LYS A 95 10.66 -0.22 1.69
CA LYS A 95 10.85 -1.62 2.12
C LYS A 95 9.89 -2.58 1.41
N THR A 96 8.68 -2.14 1.13
CA THR A 96 7.70 -2.94 0.39
C THR A 96 8.16 -3.17 -1.04
N VAL A 97 8.63 -2.14 -1.75
CA VAL A 97 9.14 -2.28 -3.13
C VAL A 97 10.37 -3.18 -3.15
N GLU A 98 11.33 -2.96 -2.25
CA GLU A 98 12.52 -3.80 -2.10
C GLU A 98 12.14 -5.27 -1.91
N TRP A 99 11.20 -5.54 -0.99
CA TRP A 99 10.74 -6.90 -0.74
C TRP A 99 10.14 -7.57 -1.99
N TYR A 100 9.30 -6.86 -2.76
CA TYR A 100 8.74 -7.41 -3.99
C TYR A 100 9.79 -7.69 -5.05
N LEU A 101 10.80 -6.84 -5.18
CA LEU A 101 11.92 -7.05 -6.11
C LEU A 101 12.73 -8.30 -5.74
N GLU A 102 12.96 -8.53 -4.44
CA GLU A 102 13.72 -9.66 -3.94
C GLU A 102 12.92 -10.98 -3.91
N ASN A 103 11.60 -10.93 -3.81
CA ASN A 103 10.74 -12.09 -3.64
C ASN A 103 9.88 -12.42 -4.87
N SER A 104 10.43 -12.27 -6.07
CA SER A 104 9.72 -12.51 -7.33
C SER A 104 9.15 -13.93 -7.46
N ILE A 105 9.84 -14.94 -6.94
CA ILE A 105 9.38 -16.34 -6.94
C ILE A 105 8.09 -16.48 -6.10
N TRP A 106 8.02 -15.78 -4.97
CA TRP A 106 6.85 -15.85 -4.09
C TRP A 106 5.61 -15.26 -4.75
N TYR A 107 5.68 -14.01 -5.23
CA TYR A 107 4.50 -13.38 -5.82
C TYR A 107 4.07 -14.02 -7.14
N ASN A 108 5.00 -14.59 -7.92
CA ASN A 108 4.67 -15.35 -9.12
C ASN A 108 3.90 -16.64 -8.80
N ARG A 109 4.16 -17.28 -7.65
CA ARG A 109 3.38 -18.44 -7.19
C ARG A 109 1.98 -18.06 -6.72
N VAL A 110 1.78 -16.86 -6.21
CA VAL A 110 0.45 -16.35 -5.83
C VAL A 110 -0.41 -16.07 -7.07
N LYS A 111 0.25 -15.75 -8.19
CA LYS A 111 -0.39 -15.63 -9.50
C LYS A 111 -0.43 -17.01 -10.15
N ASP A 112 -1.45 -17.80 -9.84
CA ASP A 112 -1.66 -19.16 -10.40
C ASP A 112 -2.08 -19.16 -11.90
N GLY A 113 -2.04 -18.02 -12.57
CA GLY A 113 -2.45 -17.83 -13.95
C GLY A 113 -3.92 -17.46 -14.14
N SER A 114 -4.74 -17.52 -13.09
CA SER A 114 -6.15 -17.11 -13.15
C SER A 114 -6.29 -15.59 -13.11
N TYR A 115 -5.41 -14.90 -12.37
CA TYR A 115 -5.38 -13.44 -12.29
C TYR A 115 -4.34 -12.86 -13.25
N GLN A 116 -4.81 -12.14 -14.27
CA GLN A 116 -3.97 -11.53 -15.30
C GLN A 116 -3.58 -10.08 -15.00
N GLY A 117 -3.94 -9.56 -13.82
CA GLY A 117 -3.73 -8.16 -13.46
C GLY A 117 -4.88 -7.24 -13.89
N GLU A 118 -6.03 -7.83 -14.22
CA GLU A 118 -7.24 -7.10 -14.57
C GLU A 118 -7.76 -6.25 -13.42
N ARG A 119 -8.45 -5.18 -13.76
CA ARG A 119 -9.01 -4.25 -12.77
C ARG A 119 -10.16 -4.91 -12.01
N LEU A 120 -9.96 -5.16 -10.72
CA LEU A 120 -10.99 -5.70 -9.85
C LEU A 120 -12.10 -4.67 -9.57
N GLY A 121 -13.36 -5.13 -9.48
CA GLY A 121 -14.52 -4.32 -9.13
C GLY A 121 -15.12 -3.52 -10.30
N VAL A 122 -14.74 -3.77 -11.54
CA VAL A 122 -15.44 -3.29 -12.72
C VAL A 122 -16.46 -4.36 -13.10
N ILE A 123 -17.76 -4.03 -13.01
CA ILE A 123 -18.82 -4.85 -13.58
C ILE A 123 -18.85 -4.50 -15.08
N GLU A 124 -18.44 -5.41 -15.94
CA GLU A 124 -18.70 -5.28 -17.38
C GLU A 124 -20.21 -5.35 -17.58
N SER A 125 -20.78 -4.25 -18.09
CA SER A 125 -22.22 -4.13 -18.41
C SER A 125 -22.47 -4.67 -19.82
#